data_a55eae4bd91a21adfef02feaccc6ef77
#
_entry.id   a55eae4bd91a21adfef02feaccc6ef77
#
_cell.length_a   1.000
_cell.length_b   1.000
_cell.length_c   1.000
_cell.angle_alpha   90.00
_cell.angle_beta   90.00
_cell.angle_gamma   90.00
#
_symmetry.space_group_name_H-M   'P 1'
#
loop_
_entity.id
_entity.type
_entity.pdbx_description
1 polymer ?
#
loop_
_entity_poly.entity_id
_entity_poly.type
_entity_poly.pdbx_seq_one_letter_code
_entity_poly.pdbx_strand_id
1 'polypeptide(L)'
;MFTCQPLKKNSNATKTKTLDIETLNNKPLTQQKASSDQPAVTMHGSEHLYQWLDSEQISLAFTTYQTNRLFLVGRKENGHLAVNERLFDKPMGLYASDESLYMATRYQIWQLENRLAKDEQHQSCDRLYVPNQSYTTGDLNIHDVVVDKKHQVLFINTDFSCLATLQTGFSFVPVWKPPFISKLVAEDRCHLNGLAMQEGEPAYVTACSATDEAAGWRNHRTSGGIVMHIPSNEIIATGLSMPHSPRWYQGRLWLLNSGTGELGYLDKEKFVPVTFCPGFVRGLAFWKNYALVGLSKLRSKAFSDLPLEARLAEKSMSAQCALGIIDLNTGNQIHALHIEGVVEELFDVVVLPSVRQPRALGFQDDDIERLISFPGSGGMIATKPTVNRPGLSRATQVAGLPRAPQMESSEDLAVKYQKICNLTPENLLPYEAMTNPSLRSRWQTRPQRGELFGVSASIDDQMIGLAIVECWQENEQTHIELLSSYVVPAYRHQPIEKKLHQHLQRAVDRLTNNKNT
;
A
#
# COMPACT_ATOMS: atom_id res chain seq x y z
N MET A 1 32.23 -27.42 33.75
CA MET A 1 32.10 -28.87 33.89
C MET A 1 30.64 -29.19 34.16
N PHE A 2 29.88 -29.50 33.14
CA PHE A 2 28.58 -30.09 33.26
C PHE A 2 28.59 -31.34 32.39
N THR A 3 28.51 -32.49 33.04
CA THR A 3 28.53 -33.83 32.46
C THR A 3 27.13 -34.17 31.96
N CYS A 4 27.01 -34.45 30.67
CA CYS A 4 25.83 -35.08 30.08
C CYS A 4 25.77 -36.56 30.51
N GLN A 5 24.67 -36.97 31.14
CA GLN A 5 24.36 -38.39 31.35
C GLN A 5 23.74 -39.02 30.10
N PRO A 6 24.07 -40.28 29.75
CA PRO A 6 23.54 -40.92 28.57
C PRO A 6 22.13 -41.51 28.83
N LEU A 7 21.20 -41.26 27.90
CA LEU A 7 19.87 -41.86 27.87
C LEU A 7 19.93 -43.33 27.46
N LYS A 8 19.21 -44.17 28.18
CA LYS A 8 19.08 -45.64 27.98
C LYS A 8 18.39 -45.95 26.64
N LYS A 9 18.98 -46.92 25.92
CA LYS A 9 18.42 -47.53 24.72
C LYS A 9 17.11 -48.28 25.02
N ASN A 10 16.00 -47.91 24.36
CA ASN A 10 14.88 -48.76 24.10
C ASN A 10 14.70 -48.96 22.61
N SER A 11 14.81 -50.21 22.17
CA SER A 11 14.66 -50.64 20.78
C SER A 11 13.18 -50.74 20.40
N ASN A 12 12.67 -49.76 19.68
CA ASN A 12 11.52 -49.96 18.80
C ASN A 12 11.70 -49.07 17.56
N ALA A 13 11.68 -49.70 16.38
CA ALA A 13 11.91 -49.09 15.10
C ALA A 13 10.77 -48.12 14.75
N THR A 14 11.01 -46.84 14.94
CA THR A 14 10.10 -45.77 14.52
C THR A 14 10.41 -45.39 13.08
N LYS A 15 9.43 -45.55 12.19
CA LYS A 15 9.50 -45.11 10.81
C LYS A 15 9.64 -43.59 10.79
N THR A 16 10.82 -43.13 10.45
CA THR A 16 11.09 -41.72 10.16
C THR A 16 10.31 -41.31 8.91
N LYS A 17 9.27 -40.48 9.06
CA LYS A 17 8.65 -39.79 7.93
C LYS A 17 9.57 -38.68 7.51
N THR A 18 10.30 -38.89 6.42
CA THR A 18 11.02 -37.83 5.70
C THR A 18 9.96 -36.86 5.20
N LEU A 19 9.96 -35.64 5.73
CA LEU A 19 9.19 -34.55 5.14
C LEU A 19 9.93 -34.09 3.89
N ASP A 20 9.35 -34.35 2.74
CA ASP A 20 9.87 -33.92 1.46
C ASP A 20 9.81 -32.39 1.38
N ILE A 21 10.96 -31.72 1.36
CA ILE A 21 11.04 -30.26 1.13
C ILE A 21 10.52 -29.90 -0.26
N GLU A 22 10.41 -30.86 -1.18
CA GLU A 22 9.74 -30.62 -2.48
C GLU A 22 8.26 -30.21 -2.32
N THR A 23 7.59 -30.64 -1.25
CA THR A 23 6.20 -30.20 -0.97
C THR A 23 6.12 -28.74 -0.45
N LEU A 24 7.22 -28.18 0.05
CA LEU A 24 7.31 -26.77 0.44
C LEU A 24 7.73 -25.86 -0.73
N ASN A 25 8.29 -26.43 -1.79
CA ASN A 25 8.79 -25.72 -2.96
C ASN A 25 7.75 -25.44 -4.04
N ASN A 26 6.49 -25.84 -3.88
CA ASN A 26 5.45 -25.63 -4.89
C ASN A 26 4.70 -24.29 -4.77
N LYS A 27 5.32 -23.27 -4.17
CA LYS A 27 4.93 -21.87 -4.42
C LYS A 27 6.17 -21.09 -4.83
N PRO A 28 6.46 -20.99 -6.12
CA PRO A 28 7.44 -20.02 -6.56
C PRO A 28 6.86 -18.63 -6.29
N LEU A 29 7.62 -17.81 -5.55
CA LEU A 29 7.52 -16.34 -5.58
C LEU A 29 8.13 -15.83 -6.92
N THR A 30 7.82 -16.52 -7.99
CA THR A 30 8.05 -16.06 -9.34
C THR A 30 6.72 -15.63 -9.87
N GLN A 31 6.64 -14.33 -10.24
CA GLN A 31 5.54 -13.81 -11.03
C GLN A 31 4.25 -14.59 -10.72
N GLN A 32 3.43 -14.09 -9.83
CA GLN A 32 2.03 -14.43 -9.90
C GLN A 32 1.56 -13.97 -11.30
N LYS A 33 1.80 -14.82 -12.32
CA LYS A 33 0.67 -15.09 -13.20
C LYS A 33 -0.44 -15.36 -12.22
N ALA A 34 -1.41 -14.44 -12.15
CA ALA A 34 -2.62 -14.66 -11.39
C ALA A 34 -2.98 -16.13 -11.63
N SER A 35 -2.90 -16.95 -10.56
CA SER A 35 -3.50 -18.27 -10.63
C SER A 35 -4.94 -17.98 -11.05
N SER A 36 -5.48 -18.71 -12.01
CA SER A 36 -6.80 -18.52 -12.58
C SER A 36 -7.96 -18.57 -11.57
N ASP A 37 -7.66 -18.62 -10.27
CA ASP A 37 -8.59 -18.70 -9.16
C ASP A 37 -8.58 -17.48 -8.20
N GLN A 38 -7.75 -16.45 -8.44
CA GLN A 38 -7.96 -15.19 -7.72
C GLN A 38 -8.96 -14.34 -8.51
N PRO A 39 -10.07 -13.89 -7.89
CA PRO A 39 -11.05 -13.07 -8.59
C PRO A 39 -10.36 -11.81 -9.10
N ALA A 40 -10.33 -11.67 -10.42
CA ALA A 40 -9.78 -10.49 -11.08
C ALA A 40 -10.54 -9.24 -10.62
N VAL A 41 -9.87 -8.09 -10.58
CA VAL A 41 -10.56 -6.80 -10.42
C VAL A 41 -11.25 -6.48 -11.74
N THR A 42 -12.56 -6.30 -11.68
CA THR A 42 -13.35 -5.88 -12.83
C THR A 42 -13.97 -4.52 -12.55
N MET A 43 -13.93 -3.63 -13.53
CA MET A 43 -14.51 -2.29 -13.43
C MET A 43 -15.55 -2.08 -14.54
N HIS A 44 -16.73 -1.65 -14.14
CA HIS A 44 -17.85 -1.39 -15.03
C HIS A 44 -18.33 0.05 -14.85
N GLY A 45 -18.17 0.88 -15.88
CA GLY A 45 -18.80 2.19 -15.92
C GLY A 45 -20.30 2.07 -16.15
N SER A 46 -21.09 2.93 -15.50
CA SER A 46 -22.49 3.14 -15.91
C SER A 46 -22.56 3.60 -17.35
N GLU A 47 -23.75 3.48 -17.94
CA GLU A 47 -24.03 4.01 -19.27
C GLU A 47 -23.60 5.48 -19.37
N HIS A 48 -22.89 5.84 -20.45
CA HIS A 48 -22.37 7.19 -20.71
C HIS A 48 -21.28 7.72 -19.74
N LEU A 49 -20.75 6.95 -18.80
CA LEU A 49 -19.62 7.40 -17.97
C LEU A 49 -18.41 7.82 -18.80
N TYR A 50 -18.09 7.06 -19.86
CA TYR A 50 -17.00 7.41 -20.78
C TYR A 50 -17.24 8.78 -21.43
N GLN A 51 -18.44 8.99 -21.98
CA GLN A 51 -18.82 10.23 -22.64
C GLN A 51 -18.79 11.42 -21.67
N TRP A 52 -19.21 11.21 -20.43
CA TRP A 52 -19.13 12.23 -19.39
C TRP A 52 -17.67 12.60 -19.07
N LEU A 53 -16.80 11.62 -18.83
CA LEU A 53 -15.36 11.88 -18.62
C LEU A 53 -14.74 12.62 -19.82
N ASP A 54 -15.19 12.28 -21.03
CA ASP A 54 -14.71 12.91 -22.25
C ASP A 54 -15.21 14.35 -22.40
N SER A 55 -16.49 14.60 -22.17
CA SER A 55 -17.06 15.95 -22.20
C SER A 55 -16.47 16.87 -21.14
N GLU A 56 -16.15 16.32 -19.95
CA GLU A 56 -15.55 17.05 -18.84
C GLU A 56 -14.03 17.20 -18.96
N GLN A 57 -13.40 16.48 -19.90
CA GLN A 57 -11.94 16.44 -20.13
C GLN A 57 -11.15 16.11 -18.87
N ILE A 58 -11.59 15.08 -18.11
CA ILE A 58 -10.96 14.66 -16.87
C ILE A 58 -10.64 13.16 -16.86
N SER A 59 -9.72 12.80 -16.03
CA SER A 59 -9.45 11.45 -15.56
C SER A 59 -9.49 11.40 -14.04
N LEU A 60 -9.43 10.20 -13.48
CA LEU A 60 -9.60 9.97 -12.05
C LEU A 60 -8.41 9.19 -11.51
N ALA A 61 -8.03 9.44 -10.25
CA ALA A 61 -7.16 8.55 -9.50
C ALA A 61 -7.81 8.25 -8.14
N PHE A 62 -7.68 7.00 -7.67
CA PHE A 62 -8.18 6.60 -6.36
C PHE A 62 -7.36 5.48 -5.75
N THR A 63 -7.41 5.38 -4.43
CA THR A 63 -6.64 4.41 -3.65
C THR A 63 -7.53 3.36 -3.00
N THR A 64 -6.97 2.17 -2.82
CA THR A 64 -7.57 1.07 -2.05
C THR A 64 -6.51 0.46 -1.13
N TYR A 65 -6.59 0.78 0.16
CA TYR A 65 -5.60 0.31 1.13
C TYR A 65 -5.72 -1.19 1.43
N GLN A 66 -6.92 -1.74 1.34
CA GLN A 66 -7.22 -3.15 1.59
C GLN A 66 -6.49 -4.07 0.59
N THR A 67 -6.37 -3.63 -0.66
CA THR A 67 -5.77 -4.42 -1.74
C THR A 67 -4.46 -3.84 -2.26
N ASN A 68 -3.90 -2.82 -1.57
CA ASN A 68 -2.61 -2.22 -1.90
C ASN A 68 -2.54 -1.61 -3.31
N ARG A 69 -3.61 -0.91 -3.77
CA ARG A 69 -3.69 -0.42 -5.15
C ARG A 69 -3.93 1.08 -5.26
N LEU A 70 -3.19 1.69 -6.17
CA LEU A 70 -3.51 2.96 -6.81
C LEU A 70 -4.09 2.65 -8.19
N PHE A 71 -5.27 3.17 -8.47
CA PHE A 71 -5.88 3.14 -9.80
C PHE A 71 -5.88 4.52 -10.42
N LEU A 72 -5.58 4.56 -11.72
CA LEU A 72 -5.78 5.72 -12.57
C LEU A 72 -6.75 5.32 -13.68
N VAL A 73 -7.83 6.06 -13.81
CA VAL A 73 -8.90 5.76 -14.77
C VAL A 73 -9.08 6.94 -15.71
N GLY A 74 -8.90 6.69 -16.97
CA GLY A 74 -9.04 7.66 -18.04
C GLY A 74 -9.76 7.08 -19.26
N ARG A 75 -9.42 7.58 -20.44
CA ARG A 75 -10.11 7.31 -21.69
C ARG A 75 -9.15 6.85 -22.78
N LYS A 76 -9.52 5.80 -23.50
CA LYS A 76 -8.86 5.39 -24.74
C LYS A 76 -9.54 6.03 -25.94
N GLU A 77 -8.82 6.16 -27.04
CA GLU A 77 -9.36 6.71 -28.29
C GLU A 77 -10.52 5.88 -28.88
N ASN A 78 -10.57 4.59 -28.56
CA ASN A 78 -11.59 3.67 -29.06
C ASN A 78 -12.92 3.69 -28.28
N GLY A 79 -13.15 4.67 -27.40
CA GLY A 79 -14.38 4.81 -26.64
C GLY A 79 -14.48 3.95 -25.38
N HIS A 80 -13.37 3.32 -24.95
CA HIS A 80 -13.31 2.52 -23.74
C HIS A 80 -12.57 3.24 -22.61
N LEU A 81 -12.86 2.86 -21.37
CA LEU A 81 -12.07 3.31 -20.21
C LEU A 81 -10.64 2.77 -20.30
N ALA A 82 -9.69 3.62 -19.93
CA ALA A 82 -8.31 3.24 -19.71
C ALA A 82 -8.11 3.07 -18.21
N VAL A 83 -7.71 1.88 -17.78
CA VAL A 83 -7.40 1.62 -16.36
C VAL A 83 -5.92 1.28 -16.24
N ASN A 84 -5.21 2.01 -15.39
CA ASN A 84 -3.85 1.72 -14.98
C ASN A 84 -3.81 1.44 -13.49
N GLU A 85 -3.24 0.32 -13.11
CA GLU A 85 -3.13 -0.16 -11.73
C GLU A 85 -1.68 -0.20 -11.31
N ARG A 86 -1.39 0.23 -10.05
CA ARG A 86 -0.06 0.11 -9.43
C ARG A 86 -0.19 -0.34 -7.99
N LEU A 87 0.74 -1.19 -7.57
CA LEU A 87 0.81 -1.70 -6.21
C LEU A 87 1.70 -0.81 -5.34
N PHE A 88 1.13 -0.38 -4.21
CA PHE A 88 1.82 0.30 -3.14
C PHE A 88 1.37 -0.29 -1.80
N ASP A 89 2.21 -0.29 -0.78
CA ASP A 89 1.82 -0.83 0.53
C ASP A 89 0.83 0.12 1.24
N LYS A 90 -0.43 -0.32 1.38
CA LYS A 90 -1.51 0.40 2.09
C LYS A 90 -1.68 1.86 1.59
N PRO A 91 -1.94 2.12 0.29
CA PRO A 91 -2.14 3.49 -0.18
C PRO A 91 -3.46 4.04 0.36
N MET A 92 -3.39 5.23 0.96
CA MET A 92 -4.49 5.87 1.67
C MET A 92 -4.77 7.26 1.09
N GLY A 93 -4.51 8.34 1.84
CA GLY A 93 -4.74 9.71 1.41
C GLY A 93 -4.05 10.05 0.09
N LEU A 94 -4.72 10.77 -0.77
CA LEU A 94 -4.31 11.13 -2.12
C LEU A 94 -4.55 12.61 -2.38
N TYR A 95 -3.56 13.29 -2.97
CA TYR A 95 -3.67 14.68 -3.40
C TYR A 95 -3.08 14.85 -4.79
N ALA A 96 -3.77 15.56 -5.67
CA ALA A 96 -3.29 15.88 -7.01
C ALA A 96 -3.13 17.39 -7.16
N SER A 97 -1.99 17.81 -7.70
CA SER A 97 -1.76 19.11 -8.31
C SER A 97 -1.71 18.95 -9.84
N ASP A 98 -1.43 20.05 -10.57
CA ASP A 98 -1.37 19.99 -12.05
C ASP A 98 -0.37 18.96 -12.58
N GLU A 99 0.80 18.82 -11.95
CA GLU A 99 1.89 17.98 -12.43
C GLU A 99 2.27 16.84 -11.45
N SER A 100 1.79 16.90 -10.20
CA SER A 100 2.21 15.98 -9.16
C SER A 100 1.04 15.23 -8.54
N LEU A 101 1.31 13.99 -8.15
CA LEU A 101 0.40 13.16 -7.36
C LEU A 101 1.10 12.80 -6.05
N TYR A 102 0.53 13.19 -4.92
CA TYR A 102 1.00 12.86 -3.58
C TYR A 102 0.13 11.74 -3.01
N MET A 103 0.77 10.75 -2.40
CA MET A 103 0.07 9.59 -1.88
C MET A 103 0.69 9.13 -0.56
N ALA A 104 -0.12 9.01 0.47
CA ALA A 104 0.28 8.37 1.71
C ALA A 104 0.19 6.85 1.56
N THR A 105 1.22 6.15 2.03
CA THR A 105 1.27 4.69 2.13
C THR A 105 1.55 4.28 3.57
N ARG A 106 1.71 2.99 3.86
CA ARG A 106 1.96 2.51 5.24
C ARG A 106 3.11 3.25 5.92
N TYR A 107 4.24 3.38 5.23
CA TYR A 107 5.48 3.89 5.83
C TYR A 107 6.01 5.14 5.17
N GLN A 108 5.37 5.62 4.09
CA GLN A 108 5.92 6.68 3.25
C GLN A 108 4.84 7.61 2.73
N ILE A 109 5.22 8.86 2.50
CA ILE A 109 4.50 9.77 1.62
C ILE A 109 5.29 9.84 0.32
N TRP A 110 4.65 9.49 -0.77
CA TRP A 110 5.19 9.52 -2.12
C TRP A 110 4.79 10.78 -2.85
N GLN A 111 5.72 11.32 -3.61
CA GLN A 111 5.48 12.33 -4.64
C GLN A 111 5.84 11.72 -5.98
N LEU A 112 4.83 11.59 -6.85
CA LEU A 112 4.98 11.15 -8.22
C LEU A 112 4.82 12.38 -9.12
N GLU A 113 5.77 12.57 -10.04
CA GLU A 113 5.79 13.71 -10.96
C GLU A 113 5.43 13.29 -12.37
N ASN A 114 4.64 14.08 -13.05
CA ASN A 114 4.48 13.94 -14.49
C ASN A 114 5.81 14.21 -15.19
N ARG A 115 6.21 13.31 -16.06
CA ARG A 115 7.47 13.43 -16.81
C ARG A 115 7.28 13.66 -18.30
N LEU A 116 6.05 13.76 -18.77
CA LEU A 116 5.78 14.11 -20.16
C LEU A 116 5.75 15.62 -20.32
N ALA A 117 6.40 16.10 -21.37
CA ALA A 117 6.25 17.48 -21.81
C ALA A 117 4.82 17.71 -22.33
N LYS A 118 4.47 18.98 -22.51
CA LYS A 118 3.19 19.33 -23.14
C LYS A 118 3.10 18.68 -24.52
N ASP A 119 1.98 18.03 -24.79
CA ASP A 119 1.67 17.31 -26.05
C ASP A 119 2.54 16.05 -26.30
N GLU A 120 3.40 15.68 -25.35
CA GLU A 120 4.15 14.42 -25.40
C GLU A 120 3.28 13.24 -24.97
N GLN A 121 3.50 12.08 -25.58
CA GLN A 121 2.83 10.84 -25.22
C GLN A 121 3.83 9.71 -25.01
N HIS A 122 3.56 8.87 -24.03
CA HIS A 122 4.28 7.62 -23.78
C HIS A 122 3.32 6.44 -23.79
N GLN A 123 3.45 5.54 -24.76
CA GLN A 123 2.56 4.36 -24.89
C GLN A 123 1.07 4.75 -24.84
N SER A 124 0.67 5.77 -25.60
CA SER A 124 -0.69 6.35 -25.69
C SER A 124 -1.14 7.13 -24.43
N CYS A 125 -0.32 7.22 -23.39
CA CYS A 125 -0.60 8.05 -22.22
C CYS A 125 -0.15 9.49 -22.44
N ASP A 126 -0.95 10.45 -22.02
CA ASP A 126 -0.67 11.89 -22.05
C ASP A 126 -0.29 12.45 -20.67
N ARG A 127 -0.23 11.57 -19.65
CA ARG A 127 0.24 11.87 -18.30
C ARG A 127 0.96 10.64 -17.75
N LEU A 128 2.24 10.80 -17.40
CA LEU A 128 3.05 9.72 -16.84
C LEU A 128 3.63 10.12 -15.48
N TYR A 129 3.01 9.65 -14.43
CA TYR A 129 3.46 9.85 -13.07
C TYR A 129 4.60 8.89 -12.73
N VAL A 130 5.77 9.44 -12.44
CA VAL A 130 6.97 8.68 -12.08
C VAL A 130 7.32 8.98 -10.62
N PRO A 131 7.55 7.97 -9.77
CA PRO A 131 8.04 8.20 -8.41
C PRO A 131 9.30 9.07 -8.43
N ASN A 132 9.23 10.24 -7.81
CA ASN A 132 10.31 11.21 -7.77
C ASN A 132 10.92 11.34 -6.39
N GLN A 133 10.06 11.48 -5.38
CA GLN A 133 10.47 11.58 -3.99
C GLN A 133 9.61 10.66 -3.12
N SER A 134 10.20 10.15 -2.06
CA SER A 134 9.47 9.52 -0.98
C SER A 134 10.05 9.95 0.37
N TYR A 135 9.18 10.14 1.34
CA TYR A 135 9.56 10.48 2.69
C TYR A 135 9.11 9.37 3.62
N THR A 136 10.06 8.73 4.31
CA THR A 136 9.74 7.64 5.24
C THR A 136 9.28 8.20 6.57
N THR A 137 8.02 7.93 6.91
CA THR A 137 7.35 8.44 8.12
C THR A 137 7.25 7.39 9.24
N GLY A 138 7.35 6.12 8.91
CA GLY A 138 6.85 5.03 9.74
C GLY A 138 5.34 4.83 9.59
N ASP A 139 4.75 3.84 10.27
CA ASP A 139 3.29 3.61 10.23
C ASP A 139 2.60 4.64 11.13
N LEU A 140 1.98 5.63 10.53
CA LEU A 140 1.26 6.74 11.18
C LEU A 140 -0.24 6.72 10.86
N ASN A 141 -0.68 5.75 10.08
CA ASN A 141 -2.06 5.63 9.63
C ASN A 141 -2.59 6.93 8.98
N ILE A 142 -1.83 7.44 8.00
CA ILE A 142 -2.07 8.75 7.38
C ILE A 142 -3.34 8.71 6.53
N HIS A 143 -4.41 9.39 7.02
CA HIS A 143 -5.71 9.35 6.37
C HIS A 143 -5.90 10.39 5.27
N ASP A 144 -5.29 11.55 5.37
CA ASP A 144 -5.40 12.63 4.38
C ASP A 144 -4.04 13.27 4.17
N VAL A 145 -3.75 13.71 2.96
CA VAL A 145 -2.53 14.42 2.57
C VAL A 145 -2.87 15.56 1.63
N VAL A 146 -2.27 16.71 1.84
CA VAL A 146 -2.44 17.90 1.00
C VAL A 146 -1.13 18.65 0.84
N VAL A 147 -1.08 19.58 -0.10
CA VAL A 147 0.00 20.56 -0.23
C VAL A 147 -0.59 21.95 -0.02
N ASP A 148 0.00 22.72 0.89
CA ASP A 148 -0.43 24.08 1.18
C ASP A 148 0.08 25.12 0.14
N LYS A 149 -0.32 26.37 0.29
CA LYS A 149 0.11 27.48 -0.59
C LYS A 149 1.60 27.80 -0.50
N LYS A 150 2.31 27.26 0.50
CA LYS A 150 3.78 27.38 0.65
C LYS A 150 4.51 26.16 0.08
N HIS A 151 3.79 25.27 -0.61
CA HIS A 151 4.29 23.99 -1.11
C HIS A 151 4.77 23.03 -0.01
N GLN A 152 4.25 23.15 1.21
CA GLN A 152 4.52 22.21 2.29
C GLN A 152 3.51 21.06 2.22
N VAL A 153 4.02 19.84 2.37
CA VAL A 153 3.16 18.66 2.52
C VAL A 153 2.62 18.64 3.94
N LEU A 154 1.31 18.67 4.07
CA LEU A 154 0.58 18.53 5.32
C LEU A 154 -0.24 17.25 5.29
N PHE A 155 -0.35 16.58 6.43
CA PHE A 155 -1.08 15.31 6.49
C PHE A 155 -1.69 15.06 7.86
N ILE A 156 -2.78 14.30 7.86
CA ILE A 156 -3.43 13.82 9.08
C ILE A 156 -2.70 12.59 9.59
N ASN A 157 -2.05 12.73 10.73
CA ASN A 157 -1.45 11.64 11.48
C ASN A 157 -2.49 11.11 12.49
N THR A 158 -3.23 10.09 12.08
CA THR A 158 -4.35 9.54 12.84
C THR A 158 -3.90 8.89 14.13
N ASP A 159 -2.80 8.10 14.08
CA ASP A 159 -2.31 7.41 15.27
C ASP A 159 -1.91 8.39 16.37
N PHE A 160 -1.30 9.53 16.03
CA PHE A 160 -0.91 10.57 16.98
C PHE A 160 -1.97 11.67 17.17
N SER A 161 -3.12 11.57 16.50
CA SER A 161 -4.24 12.52 16.58
C SER A 161 -3.80 13.98 16.33
N CYS A 162 -3.02 14.22 15.27
CA CYS A 162 -2.52 15.55 14.94
C CYS A 162 -2.45 15.83 13.44
N LEU A 163 -2.44 17.11 13.07
CA LEU A 163 -1.96 17.59 11.79
C LEU A 163 -0.45 17.67 11.83
N ALA A 164 0.21 17.15 10.82
CA ALA A 164 1.67 17.05 10.76
C ALA A 164 2.23 17.49 9.40
N THR A 165 3.52 17.74 9.39
CA THR A 165 4.31 18.03 8.19
C THR A 165 5.60 17.21 8.16
N LEU A 166 6.29 17.27 7.01
CA LEU A 166 7.57 16.60 6.79
C LEU A 166 8.74 17.52 7.19
N GLN A 167 9.75 16.92 7.82
CA GLN A 167 11.03 17.58 8.09
C GLN A 167 12.15 16.56 8.09
N THR A 168 13.25 16.88 7.41
CA THR A 168 14.45 16.01 7.38
C THR A 168 14.93 15.68 8.78
N GLY A 169 15.22 14.40 9.02
CA GLY A 169 15.72 13.89 10.31
C GLY A 169 14.64 13.41 11.28
N PHE A 170 13.36 13.61 10.97
CA PHE A 170 12.23 13.17 11.82
C PHE A 170 11.20 12.39 10.99
N SER A 171 10.46 11.51 11.60
CA SER A 171 9.32 10.83 10.96
C SER A 171 8.19 11.79 10.60
N PHE A 172 7.95 12.79 11.43
CA PHE A 172 7.02 13.89 11.21
C PHE A 172 7.29 15.03 12.20
N VAL A 173 6.73 16.19 11.92
CA VAL A 173 6.65 17.33 12.84
C VAL A 173 5.18 17.69 13.04
N PRO A 174 4.67 17.70 14.30
CA PRO A 174 3.31 18.11 14.56
C PRO A 174 3.16 19.61 14.33
N VAL A 175 2.13 20.01 13.58
CA VAL A 175 1.78 21.41 13.29
C VAL A 175 0.66 21.87 14.19
N TRP A 176 -0.33 21.00 14.41
CA TRP A 176 -1.50 21.27 15.24
C TRP A 176 -2.07 19.96 15.79
N LYS A 177 -2.71 20.02 16.93
CA LYS A 177 -3.54 18.93 17.47
C LYS A 177 -4.80 19.49 18.11
N PRO A 178 -5.89 18.72 18.17
CA PRO A 178 -7.07 19.13 18.92
C PRO A 178 -6.73 19.50 20.35
N PRO A 179 -7.28 20.60 20.90
CA PRO A 179 -6.98 21.03 22.29
C PRO A 179 -7.32 19.98 23.35
N PHE A 180 -8.31 19.13 23.09
CA PHE A 180 -8.70 18.06 24.01
C PHE A 180 -7.71 16.89 24.03
N ILE A 181 -6.80 16.77 23.07
CA ILE A 181 -5.74 15.76 23.08
C ILE A 181 -4.62 16.22 24.01
N SER A 182 -4.46 15.54 25.14
CA SER A 182 -3.51 15.93 26.18
C SER A 182 -2.05 15.75 25.78
N LYS A 183 -1.71 14.66 25.07
CA LYS A 183 -0.33 14.31 24.67
C LYS A 183 -0.28 13.66 23.29
N LEU A 184 0.86 13.79 22.61
CA LEU A 184 1.16 13.12 21.35
C LEU A 184 1.68 11.71 21.65
N VAL A 185 0.85 10.70 21.39
CA VAL A 185 1.16 9.26 21.55
C VAL A 185 0.45 8.48 20.45
N ALA A 186 1.04 7.36 20.02
CA ALA A 186 0.47 6.50 18.99
C ALA A 186 -0.65 5.61 19.55
N GLU A 187 -1.79 6.21 19.88
CA GLU A 187 -2.93 5.54 20.52
C GLU A 187 -4.26 5.74 19.76
N ASP A 188 -4.26 6.42 18.61
CA ASP A 188 -5.46 6.69 17.80
C ASP A 188 -6.66 7.14 18.67
N ARG A 189 -6.48 8.21 19.46
CA ARG A 189 -7.42 8.58 20.51
C ARG A 189 -8.77 9.07 20.00
N CYS A 190 -8.77 10.01 19.03
CA CYS A 190 -9.98 10.61 18.48
C CYS A 190 -10.30 10.15 17.05
N HIS A 191 -9.42 9.41 16.42
CA HIS A 191 -9.46 9.04 15.01
C HIS A 191 -9.61 10.26 14.10
N LEU A 192 -8.63 11.18 14.22
CA LEU A 192 -8.52 12.32 13.32
C LEU A 192 -8.28 11.79 11.90
N ASN A 193 -9.09 12.18 10.90
CA ASN A 193 -9.12 11.44 9.65
C ASN A 193 -9.27 12.26 8.37
N GLY A 194 -9.56 13.56 8.45
CA GLY A 194 -9.71 14.35 7.24
C GLY A 194 -9.33 15.81 7.42
N LEU A 195 -8.87 16.45 6.35
CA LEU A 195 -8.43 17.84 6.31
C LEU A 195 -9.07 18.58 5.15
N ALA A 196 -9.72 19.70 5.44
CA ALA A 196 -10.15 20.64 4.43
C ALA A 196 -9.29 21.89 4.45
N MET A 197 -8.84 22.29 3.26
CA MET A 197 -8.10 23.52 3.02
C MET A 197 -9.06 24.64 2.63
N GLN A 198 -8.84 25.84 3.14
CA GLN A 198 -9.51 27.06 2.69
C GLN A 198 -8.45 28.09 2.32
N GLU A 199 -8.53 28.66 1.11
CA GLU A 199 -7.55 29.62 0.60
C GLU A 199 -6.09 29.12 0.67
N GLY A 200 -5.91 27.79 0.51
CA GLY A 200 -4.59 27.15 0.56
C GLY A 200 -3.98 26.97 1.96
N GLU A 201 -4.77 27.19 3.02
CA GLU A 201 -4.37 26.98 4.41
C GLU A 201 -5.26 25.90 5.07
N PRO A 202 -4.75 25.15 6.06
CA PRO A 202 -5.55 24.23 6.86
C PRO A 202 -6.67 24.94 7.60
N ALA A 203 -7.91 24.53 7.36
CA ALA A 203 -9.08 25.21 7.94
C ALA A 203 -9.94 24.29 8.80
N TYR A 204 -10.23 23.09 8.34
CA TYR A 204 -11.15 22.20 9.06
C TYR A 204 -10.62 20.77 9.08
N VAL A 205 -10.94 20.07 10.18
CA VAL A 205 -10.66 18.64 10.33
C VAL A 205 -11.90 17.88 10.79
N THR A 206 -11.93 16.60 10.46
CA THR A 206 -12.92 15.65 10.99
C THR A 206 -12.26 14.63 11.90
N ALA A 207 -12.99 14.22 12.95
CA ALA A 207 -12.60 13.12 13.84
C ALA A 207 -13.83 12.29 14.22
N CYS A 208 -13.63 11.01 14.55
CA CYS A 208 -14.71 10.12 14.95
C CYS A 208 -15.24 10.39 16.37
N SER A 209 -14.50 11.11 17.20
CA SER A 209 -14.95 11.56 18.51
C SER A 209 -14.02 12.63 19.11
N ALA A 210 -14.47 13.31 20.17
CA ALA A 210 -13.66 14.22 20.98
C ALA A 210 -13.05 13.50 22.21
N THR A 211 -12.54 12.28 22.04
CA THR A 211 -11.95 11.48 23.14
C THR A 211 -10.44 11.66 23.24
N ASP A 212 -9.92 11.56 24.44
CA ASP A 212 -8.48 11.59 24.79
C ASP A 212 -8.03 10.25 25.40
N GLU A 213 -8.73 9.17 25.11
CA GLU A 213 -8.41 7.81 25.55
C GLU A 213 -7.91 6.96 24.40
N ALA A 214 -7.02 6.01 24.68
CA ALA A 214 -6.50 5.08 23.66
C ALA A 214 -7.64 4.36 22.91
N ALA A 215 -7.69 4.54 21.59
CA ALA A 215 -8.75 4.03 20.69
C ALA A 215 -10.18 4.34 21.17
N GLY A 216 -10.37 5.37 22.00
CA GLY A 216 -11.65 5.71 22.65
C GLY A 216 -12.78 6.03 21.67
N TRP A 217 -12.45 6.53 20.48
CA TRP A 217 -13.41 6.79 19.40
C TRP A 217 -14.29 5.57 19.03
N ARG A 218 -13.79 4.33 19.27
CA ARG A 218 -14.51 3.11 18.88
C ARG A 218 -15.86 2.96 19.54
N ASN A 219 -16.02 3.49 20.75
CA ASN A 219 -17.28 3.49 21.50
C ASN A 219 -18.24 4.59 21.06
N HIS A 220 -17.79 5.51 20.19
CA HIS A 220 -18.54 6.71 19.78
C HIS A 220 -18.85 6.74 18.28
N ARG A 221 -18.66 5.62 17.56
CA ARG A 221 -18.78 5.56 16.09
C ARG A 221 -20.12 6.01 15.52
N THR A 222 -21.19 5.82 16.25
CA THR A 222 -22.56 6.08 15.76
C THR A 222 -22.95 7.57 15.75
N SER A 223 -22.41 8.36 16.70
CA SER A 223 -22.81 9.77 16.86
C SER A 223 -21.76 10.65 17.55
N GLY A 224 -20.56 10.15 17.80
CA GLY A 224 -19.48 10.91 18.45
C GLY A 224 -18.70 11.81 17.51
N GLY A 225 -18.90 11.69 16.20
CA GLY A 225 -18.14 12.40 15.18
C GLY A 225 -18.27 13.91 15.24
N ILE A 226 -17.16 14.58 15.01
CA ILE A 226 -17.01 16.03 15.13
C ILE A 226 -16.35 16.63 13.89
N VAL A 227 -16.61 17.92 13.68
CA VAL A 227 -15.84 18.80 12.80
C VAL A 227 -15.25 19.92 13.63
N MET A 228 -13.96 20.21 13.44
CA MET A 228 -13.28 21.30 14.11
C MET A 228 -12.76 22.34 13.12
N HIS A 229 -12.81 23.60 13.51
CA HIS A 229 -12.14 24.70 12.82
C HIS A 229 -10.75 24.89 13.43
N ILE A 230 -9.71 24.65 12.63
CA ILE A 230 -8.30 24.67 13.10
C ILE A 230 -7.91 26.03 13.67
N PRO A 231 -8.11 27.18 12.96
CA PRO A 231 -7.66 28.48 13.44
C PRO A 231 -8.26 28.91 14.78
N SER A 232 -9.55 28.61 15.02
CA SER A 232 -10.20 28.97 16.30
C SER A 232 -10.12 27.88 17.36
N ASN A 233 -9.71 26.66 17.00
CA ASN A 233 -9.75 25.47 17.87
C ASN A 233 -11.15 25.05 18.34
N GLU A 234 -12.20 25.50 17.68
CA GLU A 234 -13.58 25.24 18.05
C GLU A 234 -14.12 23.98 17.38
N ILE A 235 -14.93 23.22 18.12
CA ILE A 235 -15.77 22.18 17.52
C ILE A 235 -17.00 22.89 16.94
N ILE A 236 -17.14 22.86 15.62
CA ILE A 236 -18.20 23.57 14.90
C ILE A 236 -19.37 22.65 14.51
N ALA A 237 -19.24 21.35 14.63
CA ALA A 237 -20.31 20.38 14.45
C ALA A 237 -20.04 19.12 15.25
N THR A 238 -21.12 18.49 15.74
CA THR A 238 -21.11 17.24 16.51
C THR A 238 -22.22 16.31 16.06
N GLY A 239 -22.29 15.11 16.61
CA GLY A 239 -23.40 14.17 16.35
C GLY A 239 -23.27 13.40 15.04
N LEU A 240 -22.12 13.46 14.39
CA LEU A 240 -21.85 12.75 13.14
C LEU A 240 -21.46 11.29 13.40
N SER A 241 -21.69 10.43 12.43
CA SER A 241 -21.28 9.04 12.46
C SER A 241 -20.04 8.82 11.56
N MET A 242 -18.85 8.75 12.17
CA MET A 242 -17.60 8.56 11.48
C MET A 242 -17.40 9.52 10.28
N PRO A 243 -17.41 10.85 10.47
CA PRO A 243 -17.26 11.80 9.37
C PRO A 243 -15.87 11.66 8.73
N HIS A 244 -15.79 11.73 7.38
CA HIS A 244 -14.56 11.63 6.59
C HIS A 244 -14.51 12.66 5.47
N SER A 245 -13.32 12.85 4.93
CA SER A 245 -13.06 13.59 3.68
C SER A 245 -13.70 14.98 3.64
N PRO A 246 -13.51 15.86 4.64
CA PRO A 246 -13.99 17.23 4.57
C PRO A 246 -13.32 17.96 3.40
N ARG A 247 -14.08 18.77 2.66
CA ARG A 247 -13.55 19.57 1.55
C ARG A 247 -14.27 20.92 1.52
N TRP A 248 -13.53 22.00 1.45
CA TRP A 248 -14.09 23.34 1.20
C TRP A 248 -14.29 23.51 -0.30
N TYR A 249 -15.52 23.64 -0.72
CA TYR A 249 -15.86 23.77 -2.14
C TYR A 249 -17.06 24.68 -2.37
N GLN A 250 -16.93 25.63 -3.31
CA GLN A 250 -17.99 26.60 -3.66
C GLN A 250 -18.62 27.29 -2.43
N GLY A 251 -17.76 27.75 -1.48
CA GLY A 251 -18.19 28.49 -0.31
C GLY A 251 -18.88 27.66 0.79
N ARG A 252 -18.78 26.32 0.73
CA ARG A 252 -19.34 25.40 1.73
C ARG A 252 -18.33 24.37 2.18
N LEU A 253 -18.46 23.94 3.42
CA LEU A 253 -17.72 22.80 3.94
C LEU A 253 -18.52 21.53 3.71
N TRP A 254 -18.12 20.75 2.74
CA TRP A 254 -18.67 19.44 2.41
C TRP A 254 -17.96 18.36 3.18
N LEU A 255 -18.65 17.26 3.49
CA LEU A 255 -18.07 16.09 4.12
C LEU A 255 -18.94 14.85 3.87
N LEU A 256 -18.36 13.70 4.17
CA LEU A 256 -19.02 12.41 4.14
C LEU A 256 -19.36 12.00 5.58
N ASN A 257 -20.65 11.83 5.89
CA ASN A 257 -21.10 11.19 7.12
C ASN A 257 -21.12 9.68 6.88
N SER A 258 -19.93 9.05 7.02
CA SER A 258 -19.67 7.72 6.48
C SER A 258 -20.49 6.62 7.12
N GLY A 259 -20.72 6.72 8.43
CA GLY A 259 -21.53 5.74 9.18
C GLY A 259 -23.02 5.81 8.88
N THR A 260 -23.50 6.85 8.17
CA THR A 260 -24.88 6.96 7.67
C THR A 260 -24.98 6.80 6.16
N GLY A 261 -23.82 6.76 5.45
CA GLY A 261 -23.75 6.68 3.99
C GLY A 261 -24.19 7.97 3.28
N GLU A 262 -23.86 9.14 3.82
CA GLU A 262 -24.35 10.41 3.28
C GLU A 262 -23.24 11.35 2.84
N LEU A 263 -23.42 11.95 1.66
CA LEU A 263 -22.77 13.19 1.25
C LEU A 263 -23.61 14.36 1.69
N GLY A 264 -23.00 15.37 2.30
CA GLY A 264 -23.65 16.61 2.67
C GLY A 264 -22.66 17.73 2.96
N TYR A 265 -23.18 18.85 3.47
CA TYR A 265 -22.39 20.01 3.84
C TYR A 265 -22.82 20.56 5.21
N LEU A 266 -21.98 21.37 5.81
CA LEU A 266 -22.37 22.10 7.00
C LEU A 266 -23.06 23.41 6.62
N ASP A 267 -24.27 23.60 7.16
CA ASP A 267 -24.94 24.90 7.26
C ASP A 267 -24.88 25.33 8.73
N LYS A 268 -24.02 26.30 9.01
CA LYS A 268 -23.63 26.69 10.37
C LYS A 268 -23.07 25.46 11.12
N GLU A 269 -23.71 25.01 12.18
CA GLU A 269 -23.30 23.88 13.01
C GLU A 269 -24.00 22.55 12.65
N LYS A 270 -24.89 22.57 11.62
CA LYS A 270 -25.73 21.42 11.27
C LYS A 270 -25.29 20.78 9.98
N PHE A 271 -25.17 19.47 9.99
CA PHE A 271 -25.01 18.69 8.78
C PHE A 271 -26.30 18.63 7.98
N VAL A 272 -26.23 19.06 6.73
CA VAL A 272 -27.32 19.01 5.77
C VAL A 272 -27.02 17.90 4.76
N PRO A 273 -27.71 16.76 4.83
CA PRO A 273 -27.51 15.69 3.87
C PRO A 273 -28.04 16.10 2.49
N VAL A 274 -27.26 15.80 1.44
CA VAL A 274 -27.64 16.04 0.05
C VAL A 274 -28.09 14.75 -0.61
N THR A 275 -27.33 13.65 -0.41
CA THR A 275 -27.65 12.37 -1.01
C THR A 275 -27.23 11.20 -0.14
N PHE A 276 -27.97 10.10 -0.26
CA PHE A 276 -27.60 8.81 0.30
C PHE A 276 -26.83 7.99 -0.73
N CYS A 277 -25.66 7.51 -0.34
CA CYS A 277 -24.81 6.65 -1.14
C CYS A 277 -24.82 5.24 -0.54
N PRO A 278 -25.14 4.19 -1.29
CA PRO A 278 -25.29 2.83 -0.75
C PRO A 278 -23.93 2.17 -0.48
N GLY A 279 -23.28 2.57 0.60
CA GLY A 279 -21.99 2.06 1.03
C GLY A 279 -21.36 2.92 2.12
N PHE A 280 -20.27 2.43 2.72
CA PHE A 280 -19.46 3.25 3.61
C PHE A 280 -18.66 4.23 2.74
N VAL A 281 -18.98 5.51 2.87
CA VAL A 281 -18.45 6.57 2.00
C VAL A 281 -17.11 7.08 2.51
N ARG A 282 -16.12 7.11 1.61
CA ARG A 282 -14.75 7.58 1.89
C ARG A 282 -14.08 8.04 0.61
N GLY A 283 -13.34 9.15 0.66
CA GLY A 283 -12.79 9.82 -0.53
C GLY A 283 -13.84 10.73 -1.18
N LEU A 284 -13.54 12.02 -1.24
CA LEU A 284 -14.40 13.07 -1.79
C LEU A 284 -13.57 14.03 -2.63
N ALA A 285 -13.92 14.15 -3.89
CA ALA A 285 -13.39 15.16 -4.79
C ALA A 285 -14.51 15.92 -5.49
N PHE A 286 -14.21 17.09 -6.03
CA PHE A 286 -15.16 17.92 -6.75
C PHE A 286 -14.65 18.28 -8.14
N TRP A 287 -15.58 18.38 -9.07
CA TRP A 287 -15.35 18.89 -10.40
C TRP A 287 -16.57 19.68 -10.87
N LYS A 288 -16.43 21.00 -11.09
CA LYS A 288 -17.58 21.87 -11.45
C LYS A 288 -18.77 21.65 -10.49
N ASN A 289 -19.93 21.23 -10.99
CA ASN A 289 -21.12 20.92 -10.19
C ASN A 289 -21.24 19.44 -9.80
N TYR A 290 -20.16 18.70 -9.79
CA TYR A 290 -20.16 17.28 -9.47
C TYR A 290 -19.31 16.97 -8.25
N ALA A 291 -19.81 16.06 -7.41
CA ALA A 291 -19.05 15.39 -6.36
C ALA A 291 -18.72 13.96 -6.81
N LEU A 292 -17.47 13.54 -6.58
CA LEU A 292 -17.01 12.18 -6.77
C LEU A 292 -16.81 11.55 -5.39
N VAL A 293 -17.55 10.47 -5.12
CA VAL A 293 -17.62 9.83 -3.80
C VAL A 293 -17.23 8.37 -3.90
N GLY A 294 -16.23 7.96 -3.13
CA GLY A 294 -15.87 6.55 -3.00
C GLY A 294 -16.83 5.81 -2.06
N LEU A 295 -17.33 4.67 -2.49
CA LEU A 295 -18.21 3.77 -1.77
C LEU A 295 -17.50 2.45 -1.50
N SER A 296 -17.64 1.94 -0.29
CA SER A 296 -17.07 0.67 0.15
C SER A 296 -18.14 -0.29 0.64
N LYS A 297 -17.92 -1.59 0.45
CA LYS A 297 -18.75 -2.64 1.06
C LYS A 297 -18.55 -2.62 2.58
N LEU A 298 -19.55 -3.09 3.31
CA LEU A 298 -19.46 -3.22 4.75
C LEU A 298 -18.63 -4.46 5.11
N ARG A 299 -17.59 -4.28 5.93
CA ARG A 299 -16.88 -5.40 6.56
C ARG A 299 -17.71 -5.93 7.70
N SER A 300 -17.96 -7.24 7.73
CA SER A 300 -18.85 -7.91 8.69
C SER A 300 -18.52 -7.72 10.19
N LYS A 301 -17.34 -7.19 10.55
CA LYS A 301 -16.93 -6.98 11.95
C LYS A 301 -16.51 -5.55 12.32
N ALA A 302 -16.09 -4.73 11.36
CA ALA A 302 -15.60 -3.38 11.66
C ALA A 302 -16.68 -2.31 11.58
N PHE A 303 -17.76 -2.58 10.88
CA PHE A 303 -18.85 -1.63 10.61
C PHE A 303 -20.22 -2.11 11.09
N SER A 304 -20.26 -3.21 11.89
CA SER A 304 -21.50 -3.58 12.61
C SER A 304 -21.97 -2.44 13.51
N ASP A 305 -23.25 -2.32 13.67
CA ASP A 305 -23.93 -1.33 14.51
C ASP A 305 -23.87 0.13 14.01
N LEU A 306 -23.43 0.37 12.77
CA LEU A 306 -23.54 1.71 12.17
C LEU A 306 -24.95 1.96 11.61
N PRO A 307 -25.45 3.20 11.65
CA PRO A 307 -26.77 3.55 11.10
C PRO A 307 -26.93 3.19 9.61
N LEU A 308 -25.84 3.10 8.87
CA LEU A 308 -25.81 2.71 7.47
C LEU A 308 -26.43 1.34 7.21
N GLU A 309 -26.20 0.36 8.09
CA GLU A 309 -26.72 -1.01 7.91
C GLU A 309 -28.25 -1.01 7.94
N ALA A 310 -28.86 -0.34 8.94
CA ALA A 310 -30.31 -0.20 9.03
C ALA A 310 -30.90 0.55 7.83
N ARG A 311 -30.22 1.61 7.35
CA ARG A 311 -30.67 2.40 6.20
C ARG A 311 -30.59 1.63 4.87
N LEU A 312 -29.57 0.79 4.70
CA LEU A 312 -29.49 -0.12 3.54
C LEU A 312 -30.64 -1.13 3.56
N ALA A 313 -30.93 -1.72 4.73
CA ALA A 313 -32.03 -2.64 4.89
C ALA A 313 -33.39 -1.99 4.61
N GLU A 314 -33.65 -0.78 5.17
CA GLU A 314 -34.87 0.01 4.93
C GLU A 314 -35.08 0.28 3.43
N LYS A 315 -34.02 0.60 2.71
CA LYS A 315 -34.05 0.89 1.26
C LYS A 315 -33.97 -0.36 0.38
N SER A 316 -33.88 -1.57 0.97
CA SER A 316 -33.66 -2.83 0.24
C SER A 316 -32.44 -2.77 -0.70
N MET A 317 -31.37 -2.11 -0.25
CA MET A 317 -30.12 -1.93 -0.99
C MET A 317 -28.99 -2.72 -0.34
N SER A 318 -28.00 -3.12 -1.16
CA SER A 318 -26.73 -3.69 -0.69
C SER A 318 -25.62 -2.67 -0.80
N ALA A 319 -24.65 -2.71 0.13
CA ALA A 319 -23.47 -1.88 0.06
C ALA A 319 -22.64 -2.22 -1.20
N GLN A 320 -22.21 -1.20 -1.92
CA GLN A 320 -21.47 -1.30 -3.17
C GLN A 320 -20.00 -0.90 -2.97
N CYS A 321 -19.11 -1.45 -3.78
CA CYS A 321 -17.79 -0.89 -4.01
C CYS A 321 -17.82 -0.15 -5.35
N ALA A 322 -17.80 1.17 -5.30
CA ALA A 322 -17.96 2.00 -6.49
C ALA A 322 -17.40 3.42 -6.26
N LEU A 323 -17.17 4.11 -7.35
CA LEU A 323 -17.00 5.56 -7.35
C LEU A 323 -18.27 6.18 -7.95
N GLY A 324 -19.06 6.87 -7.10
CA GLY A 324 -20.28 7.57 -7.52
C GLY A 324 -19.99 8.99 -7.98
N ILE A 325 -20.65 9.43 -9.05
CA ILE A 325 -20.63 10.82 -9.54
C ILE A 325 -22.00 11.42 -9.28
N ILE A 326 -22.05 12.46 -8.46
CA ILE A 326 -23.27 13.09 -7.95
C ILE A 326 -23.34 14.52 -8.49
N ASP A 327 -24.45 14.86 -9.11
CA ASP A 327 -24.77 16.24 -9.50
C ASP A 327 -25.21 17.04 -8.25
N LEU A 328 -24.45 18.05 -7.89
CA LEU A 328 -24.69 18.88 -6.70
C LEU A 328 -25.97 19.74 -6.80
N ASN A 329 -26.48 20.00 -8.01
CA ASN A 329 -27.69 20.78 -8.18
C ASN A 329 -28.94 19.95 -7.84
N THR A 330 -28.91 18.67 -8.14
CA THR A 330 -30.07 17.77 -7.98
C THR A 330 -29.92 16.79 -6.82
N GLY A 331 -28.68 16.55 -6.35
CA GLY A 331 -28.36 15.51 -5.40
C GLY A 331 -28.42 14.09 -5.99
N ASN A 332 -28.65 13.93 -7.29
CA ASN A 332 -28.76 12.63 -7.92
C ASN A 332 -27.38 12.08 -8.32
N GLN A 333 -27.18 10.78 -8.11
CA GLN A 333 -26.06 10.08 -8.73
C GLN A 333 -26.34 9.91 -10.22
N ILE A 334 -25.51 10.54 -11.06
CA ILE A 334 -25.68 10.52 -12.52
C ILE A 334 -24.87 9.41 -13.17
N HIS A 335 -23.70 9.09 -12.61
CA HIS A 335 -22.82 8.01 -13.08
C HIS A 335 -22.22 7.24 -11.92
N ALA A 336 -21.71 6.05 -12.21
CA ALA A 336 -20.90 5.26 -11.29
C ALA A 336 -19.84 4.45 -12.04
N LEU A 337 -18.68 4.24 -11.40
CA LEU A 337 -17.71 3.23 -11.75
C LEU A 337 -17.80 2.11 -10.70
N HIS A 338 -18.44 1.01 -11.03
CA HIS A 338 -18.55 -0.16 -10.15
C HIS A 338 -17.27 -0.98 -10.19
N ILE A 339 -16.85 -1.48 -9.02
CA ILE A 339 -15.64 -2.27 -8.86
C ILE A 339 -16.03 -3.60 -8.21
N GLU A 340 -15.67 -4.68 -8.89
CA GLU A 340 -15.98 -6.05 -8.48
C GLU A 340 -14.70 -6.88 -8.33
N GLY A 341 -14.79 -7.99 -7.61
CA GLY A 341 -13.68 -8.88 -7.32
C GLY A 341 -13.07 -8.64 -5.95
N VAL A 342 -11.73 -8.57 -5.88
CA VAL A 342 -11.00 -8.48 -4.59
C VAL A 342 -11.06 -7.11 -3.93
N VAL A 343 -11.42 -6.07 -4.67
CA VAL A 343 -11.51 -4.70 -4.13
C VAL A 343 -12.89 -4.48 -3.54
N GLU A 344 -12.94 -4.30 -2.24
CA GLU A 344 -14.18 -4.06 -1.49
C GLU A 344 -14.24 -2.66 -0.87
N GLU A 345 -13.08 -1.98 -0.78
CA GLU A 345 -12.98 -0.69 -0.12
C GLU A 345 -12.17 0.31 -0.95
N LEU A 346 -12.74 1.49 -1.15
CA LEU A 346 -12.04 2.68 -1.62
C LEU A 346 -11.60 3.53 -0.43
N PHE A 347 -10.51 4.28 -0.60
CA PHE A 347 -10.02 5.14 0.47
C PHE A 347 -10.11 6.62 0.12
N ASP A 348 -9.47 7.04 -0.96
CA ASP A 348 -9.49 8.43 -1.39
C ASP A 348 -9.60 8.53 -2.92
N VAL A 349 -10.02 9.68 -3.41
CA VAL A 349 -10.22 9.96 -4.84
C VAL A 349 -9.80 11.39 -5.16
N VAL A 350 -9.17 11.56 -6.34
CA VAL A 350 -8.86 12.88 -6.91
C VAL A 350 -9.24 12.93 -8.39
N VAL A 351 -9.52 14.13 -8.86
CA VAL A 351 -9.74 14.44 -10.28
C VAL A 351 -8.42 14.89 -10.90
N LEU A 352 -8.18 14.45 -12.13
CA LEU A 352 -7.02 14.82 -12.95
C LEU A 352 -7.52 15.62 -14.15
N PRO A 353 -7.55 16.96 -14.06
CA PRO A 353 -8.05 17.83 -15.13
C PRO A 353 -7.15 17.78 -16.37
N SER A 354 -7.76 17.87 -17.55
CA SER A 354 -7.09 17.90 -18.85
C SER A 354 -6.17 16.70 -19.09
N VAL A 355 -6.46 15.58 -18.45
CA VAL A 355 -5.76 14.31 -18.63
C VAL A 355 -6.70 13.31 -19.30
N ARG A 356 -6.25 12.68 -20.36
CA ARG A 356 -7.03 11.68 -21.11
C ARG A 356 -6.72 10.27 -20.63
N GLN A 357 -5.47 9.89 -20.62
CA GLN A 357 -5.03 8.54 -20.29
C GLN A 357 -3.83 8.58 -19.34
N PRO A 358 -4.07 8.73 -18.03
CA PRO A 358 -3.00 8.76 -17.04
C PRO A 358 -2.38 7.37 -16.84
N ARG A 359 -1.10 7.35 -16.55
CA ARG A 359 -0.34 6.16 -16.14
C ARG A 359 0.61 6.53 -15.01
N ALA A 360 0.86 5.58 -14.11
CA ALA A 360 1.93 5.66 -13.14
C ALA A 360 2.95 4.56 -13.36
N LEU A 361 4.23 4.82 -13.11
CA LEU A 361 5.27 3.80 -13.03
C LEU A 361 5.40 3.31 -11.59
N GLY A 362 5.78 2.05 -11.43
CA GLY A 362 6.21 1.45 -10.17
C GLY A 362 7.66 0.99 -10.27
N PHE A 363 8.28 0.64 -9.13
CA PHE A 363 9.68 0.18 -9.12
C PHE A 363 9.89 -1.22 -9.73
N GLN A 364 8.80 -1.89 -10.11
CA GLN A 364 8.85 -3.18 -10.82
C GLN A 364 8.64 -3.03 -12.33
N ASP A 365 8.38 -1.81 -12.81
CA ASP A 365 8.25 -1.52 -14.23
C ASP A 365 9.65 -1.40 -14.86
N ASP A 366 9.86 -1.99 -16.03
CA ASP A 366 11.14 -1.87 -16.75
C ASP A 366 11.46 -0.43 -17.14
N ASP A 367 10.43 0.40 -17.35
CA ASP A 367 10.58 1.79 -17.74
C ASP A 367 11.25 2.64 -16.65
N ILE A 368 11.02 2.33 -15.35
CA ILE A 368 11.64 3.08 -14.23
C ILE A 368 13.18 2.98 -14.25
N GLU A 369 13.73 1.91 -14.78
CA GLU A 369 15.19 1.72 -14.89
C GLU A 369 15.83 2.63 -15.93
N ARG A 370 15.05 3.17 -16.85
CA ARG A 370 15.55 3.79 -18.08
C ARG A 370 15.15 5.25 -18.22
N LEU A 371 14.03 5.66 -17.64
CA LEU A 371 13.47 6.99 -17.82
C LEU A 371 14.03 7.93 -16.77
N ILE A 372 14.90 8.84 -17.21
CA ILE A 372 15.57 9.82 -16.35
C ILE A 372 15.26 11.23 -16.88
N SER A 373 15.06 12.17 -15.97
CA SER A 373 14.90 13.59 -16.28
C SER A 373 15.90 14.42 -15.50
N PHE A 374 16.36 15.52 -16.08
CA PHE A 374 17.20 16.51 -15.43
C PHE A 374 16.85 17.91 -15.96
N PRO A 375 17.21 18.99 -15.26
CA PRO A 375 16.92 20.34 -15.73
C PRO A 375 17.45 20.60 -17.13
N GLY A 376 16.58 21.05 -18.04
CA GLY A 376 16.91 21.31 -19.45
C GLY A 376 16.78 20.09 -20.38
N SER A 377 16.37 18.92 -19.87
CA SER A 377 16.15 17.75 -20.74
C SER A 377 14.94 17.85 -21.67
N GLY A 378 14.00 18.78 -21.39
CA GLY A 378 12.79 18.96 -22.19
C GLY A 378 11.79 17.80 -22.09
N GLY A 379 11.94 16.93 -21.10
CA GLY A 379 11.13 15.71 -20.92
C GLY A 379 11.97 14.55 -20.40
N MET A 380 11.46 13.33 -20.56
CA MET A 380 12.19 12.13 -20.17
C MET A 380 13.21 11.72 -21.24
N ILE A 381 14.36 11.24 -20.79
CA ILE A 381 15.39 10.65 -21.64
C ILE A 381 15.54 9.17 -21.31
N ALA A 382 15.45 8.32 -22.33
CA ALA A 382 15.79 6.91 -22.21
C ALA A 382 17.32 6.75 -22.17
N THR A 383 17.87 6.29 -21.05
CA THR A 383 19.33 6.27 -20.82
C THR A 383 20.01 4.94 -21.12
N LYS A 384 19.29 3.83 -21.14
CA LYS A 384 19.87 2.50 -21.34
C LYS A 384 19.19 1.77 -22.49
N PRO A 385 19.98 1.12 -23.39
CA PRO A 385 19.40 0.20 -24.36
C PRO A 385 18.72 -0.97 -23.62
N THR A 386 17.64 -1.45 -24.18
CA THR A 386 16.93 -2.62 -23.66
C THR A 386 17.87 -3.82 -23.69
N VAL A 387 18.24 -4.35 -22.54
CA VAL A 387 18.83 -5.70 -22.47
C VAL A 387 17.68 -6.66 -22.80
N ASN A 388 17.84 -7.47 -23.84
CA ASN A 388 16.88 -8.52 -24.20
C ASN A 388 16.83 -9.52 -23.03
N ARG A 389 15.87 -9.33 -22.11
CA ARG A 389 15.48 -10.37 -21.15
C ARG A 389 14.44 -11.25 -21.85
N PRO A 390 14.63 -12.57 -21.93
CA PRO A 390 13.62 -13.46 -22.50
C PRO A 390 12.29 -13.28 -21.75
N GLY A 391 11.26 -12.82 -22.45
CA GLY A 391 9.90 -12.65 -21.90
C GLY A 391 9.42 -11.21 -21.68
N LEU A 392 10.24 -10.17 -21.95
CA LEU A 392 9.85 -8.77 -21.81
C LEU A 392 9.73 -8.08 -23.18
N SER A 393 8.70 -7.24 -23.36
CA SER A 393 8.41 -6.58 -24.62
C SER A 393 9.49 -5.56 -25.02
N ARG A 394 9.77 -5.52 -26.33
CA ARG A 394 10.80 -4.62 -26.94
C ARG A 394 10.40 -3.16 -26.83
N ALA A 395 11.29 -2.33 -26.27
CA ALA A 395 11.28 -0.88 -26.46
C ALA A 395 12.34 -0.46 -27.49
N THR A 396 12.11 0.64 -28.14
CA THR A 396 12.80 1.14 -29.32
C THR A 396 14.31 1.39 -29.08
N GLN A 397 15.17 0.94 -29.99
CA GLN A 397 16.60 1.15 -29.95
C GLN A 397 16.97 2.61 -30.28
N VAL A 398 17.79 3.21 -29.44
CA VAL A 398 18.51 4.46 -29.78
C VAL A 398 19.89 4.08 -30.32
N ALA A 399 20.16 4.48 -31.55
CA ALA A 399 21.44 4.20 -32.21
C ALA A 399 22.53 5.15 -31.69
N GLY A 400 23.69 4.60 -31.29
CA GLY A 400 24.92 5.39 -31.25
C GLY A 400 25.80 5.37 -30.01
N LEU A 401 25.68 4.40 -29.07
CA LEU A 401 26.67 4.25 -27.99
C LEU A 401 27.44 2.93 -28.07
N PRO A 402 28.73 2.89 -27.71
CA PRO A 402 29.55 1.67 -27.79
C PRO A 402 29.03 0.60 -26.83
N ARG A 403 28.96 -0.63 -27.31
CA ARG A 403 28.58 -1.80 -26.54
C ARG A 403 29.55 -2.03 -25.37
N ALA A 404 29.01 -2.16 -24.18
CA ALA A 404 29.74 -2.81 -23.10
C ALA A 404 30.09 -4.26 -23.52
N PRO A 405 31.21 -4.81 -23.08
CA PRO A 405 31.63 -6.14 -23.47
C PRO A 405 30.55 -7.16 -23.08
N GLN A 406 30.15 -7.98 -24.04
CA GLN A 406 29.28 -9.13 -23.81
C GLN A 406 30.04 -10.08 -22.88
N MET A 407 29.51 -10.32 -21.69
CA MET A 407 29.88 -11.49 -20.92
C MET A 407 29.37 -12.70 -21.69
N GLU A 408 30.35 -13.50 -22.16
CA GLU A 408 30.10 -14.76 -22.82
C GLU A 408 29.36 -15.72 -21.88
N SER A 409 28.48 -16.52 -22.49
CA SER A 409 27.67 -17.54 -21.85
C SER A 409 28.50 -18.55 -21.07
N SER A 410 28.06 -18.84 -19.83
CA SER A 410 28.40 -20.03 -19.04
C SER A 410 29.89 -20.25 -18.71
N GLU A 411 30.45 -19.38 -17.87
CA GLU A 411 31.37 -19.90 -16.85
C GLU A 411 30.53 -20.26 -15.62
N ASP A 412 30.65 -21.49 -15.13
CA ASP A 412 30.11 -21.91 -13.85
C ASP A 412 30.71 -21.00 -12.78
N LEU A 413 29.94 -19.99 -12.35
CA LEU A 413 30.37 -19.14 -11.25
C LEU A 413 30.65 -20.03 -10.05
N ALA A 414 31.88 -19.97 -9.53
CA ALA A 414 32.31 -20.75 -8.40
C ALA A 414 31.62 -20.32 -7.11
N VAL A 415 30.33 -20.68 -6.97
CA VAL A 415 29.52 -20.38 -5.79
C VAL A 415 29.94 -21.29 -4.65
N LYS A 416 30.44 -20.69 -3.56
CA LYS A 416 30.78 -21.39 -2.31
C LYS A 416 29.54 -21.42 -1.41
N TYR A 417 29.17 -22.60 -0.90
CA TYR A 417 28.08 -22.79 0.07
C TYR A 417 28.69 -23.12 1.43
N GLN A 418 28.29 -22.37 2.46
CA GLN A 418 28.82 -22.52 3.81
C GLN A 418 27.69 -22.62 4.82
N LYS A 419 27.80 -23.63 5.72
CA LYS A 419 26.87 -23.76 6.86
C LYS A 419 27.19 -22.71 7.92
N ILE A 420 26.16 -22.05 8.43
CA ILE A 420 26.23 -21.11 9.54
C ILE A 420 25.53 -21.76 10.73
N CYS A 421 26.28 -21.98 11.82
CA CYS A 421 25.78 -22.58 13.05
C CYS A 421 25.67 -21.53 14.15
N ASN A 422 24.92 -21.86 15.22
CA ASN A 422 24.75 -21.02 16.42
C ASN A 422 24.21 -19.63 16.08
N LEU A 423 23.23 -19.58 15.20
CA LEU A 423 22.53 -18.35 14.89
C LEU A 423 21.69 -17.92 16.09
N THR A 424 21.87 -16.68 16.52
CA THR A 424 21.04 -16.00 17.53
C THR A 424 20.47 -14.73 16.94
N PRO A 425 19.40 -14.15 17.52
CA PRO A 425 18.87 -12.88 17.04
C PRO A 425 19.92 -11.76 16.99
N GLU A 426 20.90 -11.80 17.91
CA GLU A 426 21.96 -10.80 17.99
C GLU A 426 23.02 -10.96 16.90
N ASN A 427 23.43 -12.20 16.60
CA ASN A 427 24.47 -12.46 15.60
C ASN A 427 23.92 -12.52 14.16
N LEU A 428 22.61 -12.38 13.97
CA LEU A 428 21.97 -12.20 12.65
C LEU A 428 22.05 -10.77 12.11
N LEU A 429 22.40 -9.79 12.93
CA LEU A 429 22.53 -8.38 12.47
C LEU A 429 23.37 -8.21 11.19
N PRO A 430 24.52 -8.88 11.01
CA PRO A 430 25.30 -8.78 9.75
C PRO A 430 24.53 -9.27 8.50
N TYR A 431 23.50 -10.08 8.67
CA TYR A 431 22.70 -10.70 7.61
C TYR A 431 21.33 -10.07 7.45
N GLU A 432 21.03 -8.97 8.17
CA GLU A 432 19.68 -8.35 8.22
C GLU A 432 19.18 -7.99 6.81
N ALA A 433 20.04 -7.48 5.94
CA ALA A 433 19.71 -7.14 4.56
C ALA A 433 19.33 -8.36 3.68
N MET A 434 19.67 -9.57 4.12
CA MET A 434 19.40 -10.83 3.43
C MET A 434 18.36 -11.69 4.15
N THR A 435 17.66 -11.14 5.15
CA THR A 435 16.60 -11.83 5.88
C THR A 435 15.26 -11.14 5.64
N ASN A 436 14.18 -11.90 5.81
CA ASN A 436 12.85 -11.32 5.74
C ASN A 436 12.66 -10.34 6.94
N PRO A 437 12.24 -9.08 6.72
CA PRO A 437 12.02 -8.11 7.79
C PRO A 437 11.07 -8.60 8.91
N SER A 438 10.15 -9.51 8.58
CA SER A 438 9.27 -10.14 9.55
C SER A 438 9.97 -11.11 10.51
N LEU A 439 11.20 -11.55 10.21
CA LEU A 439 11.91 -12.55 11.01
C LEU A 439 12.24 -12.03 12.41
N ARG A 440 12.73 -10.79 12.51
CA ARG A 440 13.08 -10.15 13.79
C ARG A 440 11.83 -9.89 14.65
N SER A 441 10.77 -9.40 14.04
CA SER A 441 9.48 -9.20 14.72
C SER A 441 8.89 -10.52 15.22
N ARG A 442 9.06 -11.59 14.46
CA ARG A 442 8.58 -12.92 14.79
C ARG A 442 9.32 -13.50 16.01
N TRP A 443 10.63 -13.26 16.16
CA TRP A 443 11.40 -13.69 17.33
C TRP A 443 11.12 -12.87 18.59
N GLN A 444 10.73 -11.61 18.45
CA GLN A 444 10.32 -10.79 19.60
C GLN A 444 8.96 -11.22 20.15
N THR A 445 8.10 -11.78 19.30
CA THR A 445 6.72 -12.17 19.67
C THR A 445 6.56 -13.66 19.92
N ARG A 446 7.48 -14.50 19.45
CA ARG A 446 7.42 -15.95 19.56
C ARG A 446 8.74 -16.46 20.14
N PRO A 447 8.75 -17.14 21.29
CA PRO A 447 9.97 -17.69 21.85
C PRO A 447 10.58 -18.70 20.88
N GLN A 448 11.92 -18.67 20.79
CA GLN A 448 12.70 -19.64 20.02
C GLN A 448 12.38 -21.05 20.54
N ARG A 449 12.03 -21.96 19.63
CA ARG A 449 11.64 -23.35 19.97
C ARG A 449 12.80 -24.32 19.92
N GLY A 450 13.83 -24.02 19.11
CA GLY A 450 14.93 -24.93 18.86
C GLY A 450 16.22 -24.25 18.42
N GLU A 451 17.08 -25.02 17.76
CA GLU A 451 18.34 -24.50 17.21
C GLU A 451 18.13 -23.82 15.87
N LEU A 452 18.76 -22.66 15.70
CA LEU A 452 18.80 -21.93 14.45
C LEU A 452 20.09 -22.25 13.70
N PHE A 453 19.97 -22.53 12.43
CA PHE A 453 21.12 -22.58 11.54
C PHE A 453 20.76 -22.17 10.11
N GLY A 454 21.77 -21.83 9.33
CA GLY A 454 21.60 -21.37 7.98
C GLY A 454 22.64 -21.94 7.03
N VAL A 455 22.43 -21.67 5.75
CA VAL A 455 23.42 -21.86 4.69
C VAL A 455 23.53 -20.58 3.90
N SER A 456 24.77 -20.09 3.74
CA SER A 456 25.09 -18.96 2.86
C SER A 456 25.63 -19.44 1.52
N ALA A 457 25.40 -18.64 0.49
CA ALA A 457 26.05 -18.73 -0.81
C ALA A 457 26.89 -17.48 -1.03
N SER A 458 28.16 -17.63 -1.44
CA SER A 458 29.06 -16.52 -1.73
C SER A 458 29.86 -16.72 -3.02
N ILE A 459 30.19 -15.60 -3.66
CA ILE A 459 31.14 -15.51 -4.80
C ILE A 459 32.18 -14.49 -4.38
N ASP A 460 33.46 -14.82 -4.51
CA ASP A 460 34.61 -13.96 -4.15
C ASP A 460 34.46 -13.35 -2.74
N ASP A 461 34.04 -14.19 -1.78
CA ASP A 461 33.77 -13.85 -0.39
C ASP A 461 32.61 -12.85 -0.18
N GLN A 462 31.93 -12.42 -1.24
CA GLN A 462 30.70 -11.64 -1.16
C GLN A 462 29.48 -12.56 -1.04
N MET A 463 28.70 -12.42 0.02
CA MET A 463 27.48 -13.20 0.21
C MET A 463 26.40 -12.75 -0.80
N ILE A 464 25.86 -13.73 -1.54
CA ILE A 464 24.84 -13.54 -2.57
C ILE A 464 23.53 -14.24 -2.27
N GLY A 465 23.49 -15.08 -1.23
CA GLY A 465 22.28 -15.76 -0.80
C GLY A 465 22.40 -16.33 0.61
N LEU A 466 21.24 -16.46 1.28
CA LEU A 466 21.13 -16.97 2.65
C LEU A 466 19.80 -17.69 2.84
N ALA A 467 19.84 -18.89 3.43
CA ALA A 467 18.63 -19.60 3.89
C ALA A 467 18.79 -19.97 5.38
N ILE A 468 17.74 -19.77 6.19
CA ILE A 468 17.74 -19.98 7.64
C ILE A 468 16.57 -20.87 8.03
N VAL A 469 16.81 -21.84 8.90
CA VAL A 469 15.80 -22.72 9.48
C VAL A 469 15.89 -22.75 11.00
N GLU A 470 14.77 -23.03 11.64
CA GLU A 470 14.65 -23.44 13.04
C GLU A 470 14.33 -24.94 13.13
N CYS A 471 15.07 -25.67 13.96
CA CYS A 471 14.86 -27.07 14.22
C CYS A 471 14.59 -27.31 15.69
N TRP A 472 13.47 -28.00 16.01
CA TRP A 472 13.13 -28.37 17.39
C TRP A 472 12.59 -29.81 17.48
N GLN A 473 12.58 -30.35 18.70
CA GLN A 473 12.00 -31.65 19.01
C GLN A 473 10.65 -31.46 19.72
N GLU A 474 9.63 -32.15 19.25
CA GLU A 474 8.33 -32.19 19.89
C GLU A 474 7.72 -33.60 19.72
N ASN A 475 7.34 -34.24 20.80
CA ASN A 475 6.78 -35.62 20.81
C ASN A 475 7.65 -36.65 20.08
N GLU A 476 8.95 -36.63 20.32
CA GLU A 476 9.97 -37.48 19.66
C GLU A 476 10.08 -37.29 18.14
N GLN A 477 9.47 -36.24 17.59
CA GLN A 477 9.59 -35.87 16.18
C GLN A 477 10.42 -34.59 16.02
N THR A 478 11.27 -34.61 15.00
CA THR A 478 12.03 -33.41 14.62
C THR A 478 11.17 -32.54 13.72
N HIS A 479 10.94 -31.32 14.15
CA HIS A 479 10.26 -30.29 13.38
C HIS A 479 11.28 -29.31 12.78
N ILE A 480 11.04 -28.88 11.55
CA ILE A 480 11.88 -27.95 10.81
C ILE A 480 10.99 -26.87 10.21
N GLU A 481 11.32 -25.63 10.48
CA GLU A 481 10.62 -24.47 9.90
C GLU A 481 11.62 -23.62 9.12
N LEU A 482 11.38 -23.39 7.82
CA LEU A 482 12.15 -22.44 7.03
C LEU A 482 11.74 -21.02 7.42
N LEU A 483 12.64 -20.29 8.02
CA LEU A 483 12.38 -18.93 8.52
C LEU A 483 12.65 -17.87 7.46
N SER A 484 13.68 -18.04 6.64
CA SER A 484 14.05 -17.10 5.58
C SER A 484 14.79 -17.83 4.47
N SER A 485 14.53 -17.44 3.22
CA SER A 485 15.34 -17.76 2.04
C SER A 485 15.46 -16.50 1.20
N TYR A 486 16.69 -16.12 0.88
CA TYR A 486 16.98 -14.91 0.12
C TYR A 486 18.14 -15.14 -0.83
N VAL A 487 18.01 -14.64 -2.06
CA VAL A 487 19.09 -14.53 -3.04
C VAL A 487 19.10 -13.11 -3.59
N VAL A 488 20.28 -12.51 -3.64
CA VAL A 488 20.47 -11.17 -4.21
C VAL A 488 19.87 -11.12 -5.61
N PRO A 489 19.07 -10.10 -5.96
CA PRO A 489 18.31 -10.03 -7.21
C PRO A 489 19.13 -10.30 -8.47
N ALA A 490 20.38 -9.84 -8.52
CA ALA A 490 21.29 -10.05 -9.64
C ALA A 490 21.60 -11.53 -9.95
N TYR A 491 21.41 -12.42 -8.98
CA TYR A 491 21.76 -13.86 -9.08
C TYR A 491 20.54 -14.79 -9.05
N ARG A 492 19.30 -14.24 -9.00
CA ARG A 492 18.06 -15.06 -8.95
C ARG A 492 17.78 -15.86 -10.21
N HIS A 493 18.41 -15.53 -11.33
CA HIS A 493 18.31 -16.30 -12.57
C HIS A 493 19.13 -17.60 -12.54
N GLN A 494 20.02 -17.77 -11.55
CA GLN A 494 20.84 -18.96 -11.35
C GLN A 494 20.18 -19.90 -10.33
N PRO A 495 20.50 -21.20 -10.35
CA PRO A 495 19.87 -22.18 -9.44
C PRO A 495 20.40 -22.10 -7.99
N ILE A 496 20.77 -20.90 -7.51
CA ILE A 496 21.38 -20.67 -6.19
C ILE A 496 20.40 -21.00 -5.08
N GLU A 497 19.16 -20.54 -5.19
CA GLU A 497 18.12 -20.82 -4.19
C GLU A 497 17.87 -22.31 -4.04
N LYS A 498 17.75 -23.03 -5.15
CA LYS A 498 17.62 -24.49 -5.15
C LYS A 498 18.82 -25.18 -4.49
N LYS A 499 20.04 -24.72 -4.79
CA LYS A 499 21.26 -25.27 -4.18
C LYS A 499 21.36 -24.92 -2.69
N LEU A 500 20.96 -23.72 -2.25
CA LEU A 500 20.86 -23.34 -0.84
C LEU A 500 19.96 -24.31 -0.07
N HIS A 501 18.76 -24.57 -0.58
CA HIS A 501 17.82 -25.51 0.04
C HIS A 501 18.35 -26.94 0.06
N GLN A 502 19.03 -27.41 -0.98
CA GLN A 502 19.68 -28.73 -0.99
C GLN A 502 20.80 -28.87 0.07
N HIS A 503 21.62 -27.82 0.22
CA HIS A 503 22.65 -27.79 1.26
C HIS A 503 22.05 -27.72 2.66
N LEU A 504 20.97 -26.98 2.82
CA LEU A 504 20.22 -26.88 4.06
C LEU A 504 19.64 -28.25 4.47
N GLN A 505 18.98 -28.96 3.53
CA GLN A 505 18.46 -30.29 3.76
C GLN A 505 19.55 -31.27 4.19
N ARG A 506 20.68 -31.30 3.48
CA ARG A 506 21.83 -32.15 3.86
C ARG A 506 22.38 -31.81 5.25
N ALA A 507 22.34 -30.53 5.65
CA ALA A 507 22.77 -30.12 6.98
C ALA A 507 21.80 -30.60 8.07
N VAL A 508 20.51 -30.55 7.81
CA VAL A 508 19.44 -31.09 8.67
C VAL A 508 19.55 -32.58 8.81
N ASP A 509 19.68 -33.32 7.71
CA ASP A 509 19.79 -34.80 7.70
C ASP A 509 20.99 -35.30 8.53
N ARG A 510 22.10 -34.56 8.49
CA ARG A 510 23.27 -34.87 9.33
C ARG A 510 23.03 -34.63 10.82
N LEU A 511 22.25 -33.60 11.17
CA LEU A 511 21.92 -33.31 12.57
C LEU A 511 20.93 -34.34 13.14
N THR A 512 20.02 -34.83 12.31
CA THR A 512 19.06 -35.88 12.70
C THR A 512 19.71 -37.26 12.79
N ASN A 513 20.67 -37.58 11.89
CA ASN A 513 21.37 -38.85 11.88
C ASN A 513 22.46 -38.97 12.96
N ASN A 514 23.16 -37.89 13.34
CA ASN A 514 24.17 -37.89 14.40
C ASN A 514 23.58 -37.98 15.83
N LYS A 515 22.26 -37.81 16.01
CA LYS A 515 21.61 -38.04 17.30
C LYS A 515 21.12 -39.50 17.46
N ASN A 516 21.28 -40.35 16.41
CA ASN A 516 20.94 -41.77 16.41
C ASN A 516 22.17 -42.71 16.50
N THR A 517 23.37 -42.15 16.68
CA THR A 517 24.61 -42.84 17.04
C THR A 517 25.08 -42.33 18.40
#